data_c4d93eabc5021d553871d1b11af662a5
#
_entry.id   c4d93eabc5021d553871d1b11af662a5
#
_cell.length_a   1.000
_cell.length_b   1.000
_cell.length_c   1.000
_cell.angle_alpha   90.00
_cell.angle_beta   90.00
_cell.angle_gamma   90.00
#
_symmetry.space_group_name_H-M   'P 1'
#
loop_
_entity.id
_entity.type
_entity.pdbx_description
1 polymer ?
#
loop_
_entity_poly.entity_id
_entity_poly.type
_entity_poly.pdbx_seq_one_letter_code
_entity_poly.pdbx_strand_id
1 'polypeptide(L)'
;MGYPRLHATDPRCWRDTATAWRCWAAAVGRWAAELRAHATRLRTIWTGSAADAATAHLTALIRRLTLFRLDCWATDQALSEFAGALTRTRAMVERPPAGIAVAGNGAVSGHPAAAVRDTATAITAALDIAAQADAAAARRLSELHAGGGATAPVPDPPPCTATPAEVRQWWETLSPAQRRWLLSSEPGRLGPMDGVPADIRDMANRLTLDELPARLPGLDALRDRLADGDGTRAYLLQIDPAGEGRAVVALGDPDRAANVLTQVPGMTADLASYGGELVRAERIAARATELAPETATSAVMWLGYDAPDFVHEAAGRALATVGATGLHRFQEGLRATHLGPPAHHTVLGHSYGSLVVGTAAARPGLATDDVAFVGSPGVGMASAAELHVPPGHVWSSTSRSDVIQWAAVSPRSLAEDLILSQTVPGGALLAFARPEDDLYFGTNPSDPAFGARVFASEPHAGHLGYFKPGSEALDALAAIAVGRGDVIPR
;
A
#
# COMPACT_ATOMS: atom_id res chain seq x y z
N MET A 1 9.40 26.53 -9.46
CA MET A 1 9.94 26.97 -8.12
C MET A 1 11.43 27.22 -8.26
N GLY A 2 12.06 28.23 -7.61
CA GLY A 2 13.52 28.47 -7.64
C GLY A 2 14.20 27.88 -6.40
N TYR A 3 15.53 27.63 -6.46
CA TYR A 3 16.29 27.04 -5.35
C TYR A 3 16.13 27.79 -4.00
N PRO A 4 16.20 29.13 -3.94
CA PRO A 4 16.00 29.88 -2.70
C PRO A 4 14.61 29.63 -2.09
N ARG A 5 13.59 29.53 -2.93
CA ARG A 5 12.21 29.28 -2.49
C ARG A 5 12.04 27.83 -2.00
N LEU A 6 12.59 26.85 -2.71
CA LEU A 6 12.59 25.46 -2.27
C LEU A 6 13.25 25.30 -0.89
N HIS A 7 14.42 25.94 -0.71
CA HIS A 7 15.17 25.88 0.54
C HIS A 7 14.45 26.58 1.69
N ALA A 8 13.76 27.68 1.44
CA ALA A 8 13.02 28.45 2.45
C ALA A 8 11.64 27.85 2.79
N THR A 9 11.07 27.01 1.93
CA THR A 9 9.74 26.44 2.16
C THR A 9 9.81 25.29 3.15
N ASP A 10 9.12 25.39 4.29
CA ASP A 10 9.02 24.28 5.26
C ASP A 10 7.88 23.32 4.86
N PRO A 11 8.17 22.05 4.54
CA PRO A 11 7.15 21.07 4.22
C PRO A 11 6.17 20.81 5.38
N ARG A 12 6.58 21.07 6.64
CA ARG A 12 5.73 20.88 7.81
C ARG A 12 4.49 21.76 7.78
N CYS A 13 4.63 23.04 7.38
CA CYS A 13 3.50 23.96 7.28
C CYS A 13 2.39 23.42 6.35
N TRP A 14 2.77 22.76 5.25
CA TRP A 14 1.82 22.16 4.32
C TRP A 14 1.18 20.89 4.90
N ARG A 15 1.97 20.10 5.61
CA ARG A 15 1.48 18.91 6.31
C ARG A 15 0.50 19.27 7.43
N ASP A 16 0.83 20.29 8.22
CA ASP A 16 -0.06 20.77 9.30
C ASP A 16 -1.37 21.30 8.72
N THR A 17 -1.30 22.00 7.57
CA THR A 17 -2.50 22.47 6.87
C THR A 17 -3.33 21.31 6.35
N ALA A 18 -2.70 20.28 5.76
CA ALA A 18 -3.38 19.07 5.32
C ALA A 18 -4.07 18.36 6.50
N THR A 19 -3.38 18.24 7.63
CA THR A 19 -3.91 17.66 8.87
C THR A 19 -5.11 18.46 9.41
N ALA A 20 -5.07 19.80 9.35
CA ALA A 20 -6.20 20.62 9.74
C ALA A 20 -7.45 20.33 8.88
N TRP A 21 -7.29 20.17 7.55
CA TRP A 21 -8.40 19.77 6.68
C TRP A 21 -8.94 18.38 7.02
N ARG A 22 -8.08 17.44 7.37
CA ARG A 22 -8.44 16.09 7.83
C ARG A 22 -9.25 16.15 9.14
N CYS A 23 -8.82 17.00 10.09
CA CYS A 23 -9.56 17.25 11.33
C CYS A 23 -10.94 17.86 11.06
N TRP A 24 -11.05 18.80 10.11
CA TRP A 24 -12.34 19.34 9.68
C TRP A 24 -13.23 18.24 9.10
N ALA A 25 -12.71 17.37 8.22
CA ALA A 25 -13.46 16.24 7.69
C ALA A 25 -14.02 15.34 8.82
N ALA A 26 -13.24 15.06 9.85
CA ALA A 26 -13.65 14.27 11.00
C ALA A 26 -14.75 14.99 11.82
N ALA A 27 -14.62 16.29 12.07
CA ALA A 27 -15.62 17.07 12.79
C ALA A 27 -16.96 17.10 12.04
N VAL A 28 -16.91 17.37 10.74
CA VAL A 28 -18.11 17.38 9.86
C VAL A 28 -18.75 15.99 9.80
N GLY A 29 -17.96 14.93 9.81
CA GLY A 29 -18.43 13.54 9.87
C GLY A 29 -19.26 13.28 11.14
N ARG A 30 -18.79 13.73 12.30
CA ARG A 30 -19.54 13.61 13.57
C ARG A 30 -20.87 14.37 13.52
N TRP A 31 -20.86 15.60 13.03
CA TRP A 31 -22.12 16.37 12.88
C TRP A 31 -23.11 15.70 11.92
N ALA A 32 -22.62 15.16 10.80
CA ALA A 32 -23.48 14.43 9.87
C ALA A 32 -24.08 13.17 10.51
N ALA A 33 -23.32 12.44 11.32
CA ALA A 33 -23.78 11.26 12.05
C ALA A 33 -24.85 11.63 13.10
N GLU A 34 -24.64 12.70 13.87
CA GLU A 34 -25.63 13.22 14.83
C GLU A 34 -26.91 13.60 14.14
N LEU A 35 -26.87 14.33 13.01
CA LEU A 35 -28.05 14.70 12.23
C LEU A 35 -28.77 13.47 11.67
N ARG A 36 -28.07 12.43 11.21
CA ARG A 36 -28.69 11.16 10.78
C ARG A 36 -29.44 10.50 11.95
N ALA A 37 -28.81 10.43 13.12
CA ALA A 37 -29.46 9.89 14.33
C ALA A 37 -30.71 10.68 14.72
N HIS A 38 -30.69 12.02 14.63
CA HIS A 38 -31.85 12.86 14.87
C HIS A 38 -32.93 12.63 13.81
N ALA A 39 -32.60 12.61 12.53
CA ALA A 39 -33.54 12.35 11.44
C ALA A 39 -34.24 10.98 11.59
N THR A 40 -33.50 9.96 12.02
CA THR A 40 -34.04 8.62 12.27
C THR A 40 -35.04 8.65 13.45
N ARG A 41 -34.70 9.30 14.55
CA ARG A 41 -35.62 9.46 15.71
C ARG A 41 -36.86 10.25 15.37
N LEU A 42 -36.74 11.35 14.61
CA LEU A 42 -37.91 12.15 14.20
C LEU A 42 -38.92 11.32 13.41
N ARG A 43 -38.46 10.46 12.51
CA ARG A 43 -39.34 9.58 11.71
C ARG A 43 -40.11 8.56 12.55
N THR A 44 -39.66 8.21 13.74
CA THR A 44 -40.39 7.28 14.63
C THR A 44 -41.49 7.97 15.47
N ILE A 45 -41.41 9.29 15.67
CA ILE A 45 -42.29 10.01 16.60
C ILE A 45 -43.14 11.07 15.91
N TRP A 46 -42.89 11.42 14.66
CA TRP A 46 -43.57 12.50 13.95
C TRP A 46 -43.91 12.07 12.52
N THR A 47 -45.17 12.25 12.12
CA THR A 47 -45.73 11.89 10.82
C THR A 47 -46.52 13.07 10.21
N GLY A 48 -46.72 13.03 8.88
CA GLY A 48 -47.44 14.03 8.12
C GLY A 48 -46.53 14.95 7.30
N SER A 49 -47.12 15.78 6.47
CA SER A 49 -46.42 16.60 5.47
C SER A 49 -45.30 17.50 6.03
N ALA A 50 -45.50 18.04 7.25
CA ALA A 50 -44.46 18.82 7.92
C ALA A 50 -43.27 17.95 8.37
N ALA A 51 -43.52 16.72 8.81
CA ALA A 51 -42.44 15.75 9.14
C ALA A 51 -41.68 15.34 7.89
N ASP A 52 -42.37 15.13 6.77
CA ASP A 52 -41.74 14.79 5.48
C ASP A 52 -40.85 15.95 4.99
N ALA A 53 -41.36 17.19 5.07
CA ALA A 53 -40.57 18.37 4.70
C ALA A 53 -39.35 18.56 5.59
N ALA A 54 -39.46 18.36 6.90
CA ALA A 54 -38.33 18.43 7.84
C ALA A 54 -37.27 17.32 7.55
N THR A 55 -37.75 16.12 7.30
CA THR A 55 -36.88 15.00 6.96
C THR A 55 -36.12 15.24 5.64
N ALA A 56 -36.82 15.77 4.63
CA ALA A 56 -36.19 16.14 3.36
C ALA A 56 -35.12 17.23 3.55
N HIS A 57 -35.40 18.23 4.37
CA HIS A 57 -34.45 19.30 4.69
C HIS A 57 -33.20 18.77 5.42
N LEU A 58 -33.39 17.90 6.43
CA LEU A 58 -32.26 17.25 7.13
C LEU A 58 -31.45 16.40 6.21
N THR A 59 -32.06 15.63 5.30
CA THR A 59 -31.38 14.82 4.30
C THR A 59 -30.54 15.69 3.36
N ALA A 60 -31.07 16.81 2.91
CA ALA A 60 -30.33 17.76 2.08
C ALA A 60 -29.13 18.38 2.83
N LEU A 61 -29.30 18.70 4.13
CA LEU A 61 -28.22 19.21 4.96
C LEU A 61 -27.12 18.16 5.17
N ILE A 62 -27.47 16.93 5.50
CA ILE A 62 -26.53 15.81 5.64
C ILE A 62 -25.73 15.63 4.35
N ARG A 63 -26.41 15.68 3.19
CA ARG A 63 -25.72 15.58 1.89
C ARG A 63 -24.73 16.72 1.67
N ARG A 64 -25.08 17.97 2.03
CA ARG A 64 -24.15 19.11 1.94
C ARG A 64 -22.94 18.93 2.83
N LEU A 65 -23.11 18.43 4.06
CA LEU A 65 -22.01 18.12 4.96
C LEU A 65 -21.11 17.01 4.40
N THR A 66 -21.69 15.96 3.82
CA THR A 66 -20.94 14.90 3.15
C THR A 66 -20.10 15.45 1.99
N LEU A 67 -20.68 16.28 1.13
CA LEU A 67 -19.95 16.90 0.01
C LEU A 67 -18.82 17.81 0.50
N PHE A 68 -19.05 18.63 1.52
CA PHE A 68 -18.00 19.46 2.13
C PHE A 68 -16.88 18.59 2.74
N ARG A 69 -17.24 17.47 3.35
CA ARG A 69 -16.27 16.51 3.88
C ARG A 69 -15.37 15.91 2.79
N LEU A 70 -15.94 15.59 1.62
CA LEU A 70 -15.18 15.14 0.46
C LEU A 70 -14.18 16.20 -0.01
N ASP A 71 -14.60 17.47 -0.02
CA ASP A 71 -13.70 18.59 -0.38
C ASP A 71 -12.56 18.74 0.66
N CYS A 72 -12.83 18.54 1.94
CA CYS A 72 -11.79 18.53 2.98
C CYS A 72 -10.78 17.43 2.75
N TRP A 73 -11.21 16.20 2.44
CA TRP A 73 -10.28 15.09 2.15
C TRP A 73 -9.51 15.29 0.86
N ALA A 74 -10.14 15.79 -0.20
CA ALA A 74 -9.45 16.09 -1.45
C ALA A 74 -8.37 17.19 -1.26
N THR A 75 -8.66 18.19 -0.42
CA THR A 75 -7.68 19.22 -0.04
C THR A 75 -6.52 18.61 0.77
N ASP A 76 -6.84 17.77 1.77
CA ASP A 76 -5.83 17.04 2.54
C ASP A 76 -4.94 16.19 1.63
N GLN A 77 -5.51 15.44 0.70
CA GLN A 77 -4.75 14.62 -0.26
C GLN A 77 -3.78 15.49 -1.08
N ALA A 78 -4.26 16.57 -1.68
CA ALA A 78 -3.45 17.44 -2.51
C ALA A 78 -2.28 18.08 -1.74
N LEU A 79 -2.54 18.57 -0.53
CA LEU A 79 -1.53 19.21 0.32
C LEU A 79 -0.52 18.21 0.92
N SER A 80 -0.98 17.01 1.29
CA SER A 80 -0.11 15.94 1.82
C SER A 80 0.87 15.45 0.76
N GLU A 81 0.43 15.27 -0.48
CA GLU A 81 1.29 14.89 -1.60
C GLU A 81 2.31 15.98 -1.93
N PHE A 82 1.87 17.24 -1.93
CA PHE A 82 2.77 18.37 -2.13
C PHE A 82 3.84 18.45 -1.02
N ALA A 83 3.43 18.31 0.25
CA ALA A 83 4.36 18.28 1.38
C ALA A 83 5.36 17.12 1.29
N GLY A 84 4.90 15.95 0.88
CA GLY A 84 5.75 14.78 0.64
C GLY A 84 6.79 15.02 -0.46
N ALA A 85 6.38 15.61 -1.59
CA ALA A 85 7.29 15.99 -2.67
C ALA A 85 8.33 17.02 -2.21
N LEU A 86 7.93 18.04 -1.45
CA LEU A 86 8.87 19.03 -0.89
C LEU A 86 9.86 18.38 0.08
N THR A 87 9.42 17.44 0.89
CA THR A 87 10.31 16.71 1.82
C THR A 87 11.38 15.94 1.07
N ARG A 88 11.01 15.19 0.03
CA ARG A 88 11.96 14.43 -0.80
C ARG A 88 12.93 15.37 -1.54
N THR A 89 12.42 16.41 -2.19
CA THR A 89 13.25 17.33 -2.97
C THR A 89 14.24 18.11 -2.10
N ARG A 90 13.88 18.44 -0.86
CA ARG A 90 14.81 19.00 0.11
C ARG A 90 15.89 18.01 0.51
N ALA A 91 15.55 16.76 0.79
CA ALA A 91 16.52 15.72 1.11
C ALA A 91 17.56 15.51 -0.01
N MET A 92 17.17 15.65 -1.28
CA MET A 92 18.08 15.57 -2.43
C MET A 92 19.16 16.68 -2.44
N VAL A 93 18.90 17.84 -1.82
CA VAL A 93 19.77 19.03 -1.92
C VAL A 93 20.37 19.47 -0.59
N GLU A 94 19.93 18.93 0.55
CA GLU A 94 20.36 19.38 1.90
C GLU A 94 21.79 18.94 2.28
N ARG A 95 22.31 17.90 1.67
CA ARG A 95 23.63 17.32 2.01
C ARG A 95 24.50 17.15 0.78
N PRO A 96 25.11 18.22 0.27
CA PRO A 96 26.05 18.07 -0.82
C PRO A 96 27.26 17.23 -0.38
N PRO A 97 27.89 16.49 -1.31
CA PRO A 97 29.11 15.73 -1.03
C PRO A 97 30.23 16.60 -0.45
N ALA A 98 31.17 15.96 0.27
CA ALA A 98 32.32 16.66 0.83
C ALA A 98 33.12 17.37 -0.28
N GLY A 99 33.48 18.63 -0.06
CA GLY A 99 34.19 19.47 -1.03
C GLY A 99 33.30 20.20 -2.05
N ILE A 100 31.98 20.04 -1.96
CA ILE A 100 31.00 20.75 -2.79
C ILE A 100 30.29 21.83 -1.96
N ALA A 101 30.22 23.03 -2.48
CA ALA A 101 29.47 24.14 -1.91
C ALA A 101 28.30 24.54 -2.82
N VAL A 102 27.15 24.78 -2.22
CA VAL A 102 25.95 25.30 -2.89
C VAL A 102 25.67 26.70 -2.36
N ALA A 103 25.68 27.67 -3.24
CA ALA A 103 25.35 29.05 -2.89
C ALA A 103 23.84 29.21 -2.66
N GLY A 104 23.43 30.31 -2.00
CA GLY A 104 22.02 30.60 -1.72
C GLY A 104 21.12 30.74 -2.96
N ASN A 105 21.69 30.96 -4.14
CA ASN A 105 20.98 30.99 -5.43
C ASN A 105 20.95 29.60 -6.13
N GLY A 106 21.57 28.56 -5.54
CA GLY A 106 21.67 27.20 -6.11
C GLY A 106 22.91 26.99 -6.99
N ALA A 107 23.82 27.96 -7.12
CA ALA A 107 25.06 27.78 -7.85
C ALA A 107 25.98 26.79 -7.11
N VAL A 108 26.53 25.82 -7.83
CA VAL A 108 27.36 24.75 -7.28
C VAL A 108 28.83 25.01 -7.60
N SER A 109 29.71 24.85 -6.61
CA SER A 109 31.15 25.00 -6.78
C SER A 109 31.90 23.99 -5.92
N GLY A 110 33.16 23.67 -6.27
CA GLY A 110 34.00 22.76 -5.52
C GLY A 110 34.74 21.74 -6.41
N HIS A 111 35.21 20.65 -5.78
CA HIS A 111 35.94 19.55 -6.44
C HIS A 111 35.51 18.21 -5.86
N PRO A 112 35.51 17.12 -6.66
CA PRO A 112 35.90 17.07 -8.09
C PRO A 112 34.79 17.58 -9.01
N ALA A 113 35.15 17.92 -10.28
CA ALA A 113 34.18 18.47 -11.24
C ALA A 113 33.01 17.53 -11.55
N ALA A 114 33.16 16.22 -11.41
CA ALA A 114 32.06 15.26 -11.52
C ALA A 114 31.02 15.51 -10.43
N ALA A 115 31.42 15.59 -9.16
CA ALA A 115 30.53 15.84 -8.04
C ALA A 115 29.81 17.22 -8.14
N VAL A 116 30.45 18.22 -8.72
CA VAL A 116 29.80 19.53 -9.04
C VAL A 116 28.65 19.33 -10.04
N ARG A 117 28.90 18.57 -11.13
CA ARG A 117 27.87 18.29 -12.14
C ARG A 117 26.71 17.46 -11.57
N ASP A 118 27.03 16.42 -10.79
CA ASP A 118 26.03 15.53 -10.19
C ASP A 118 25.15 16.32 -9.22
N THR A 119 25.75 17.17 -8.38
CA THR A 119 25.00 18.04 -7.46
C THR A 119 24.12 19.05 -8.21
N ALA A 120 24.63 19.67 -9.28
CA ALA A 120 23.84 20.59 -10.10
C ALA A 120 22.66 19.88 -10.79
N THR A 121 22.87 18.64 -11.26
CA THR A 121 21.82 17.79 -11.83
C THR A 121 20.76 17.44 -10.77
N ALA A 122 21.17 17.06 -9.56
CA ALA A 122 20.26 16.78 -8.46
C ALA A 122 19.42 18.01 -8.07
N ILE A 123 20.02 19.21 -8.02
CA ILE A 123 19.28 20.45 -7.77
C ILE A 123 18.26 20.70 -8.88
N THR A 124 18.63 20.53 -10.15
CA THR A 124 17.71 20.73 -11.27
C THR A 124 16.54 19.76 -11.18
N ALA A 125 16.79 18.47 -10.96
CA ALA A 125 15.77 17.46 -10.79
C ALA A 125 14.84 17.78 -9.59
N ALA A 126 15.40 18.21 -8.46
CA ALA A 126 14.62 18.59 -7.29
C ALA A 126 13.68 19.78 -7.58
N LEU A 127 14.15 20.78 -8.32
CA LEU A 127 13.34 21.94 -8.72
C LEU A 127 12.20 21.55 -9.67
N ASP A 128 12.47 20.66 -10.61
CA ASP A 128 11.46 20.16 -11.56
C ASP A 128 10.37 19.34 -10.83
N ILE A 129 10.75 18.43 -9.92
CA ILE A 129 9.82 17.65 -9.08
C ILE A 129 8.95 18.60 -8.24
N ALA A 130 9.56 19.60 -7.59
CA ALA A 130 8.82 20.55 -6.76
C ALA A 130 7.85 21.41 -7.60
N ALA A 131 8.24 21.82 -8.81
CA ALA A 131 7.37 22.58 -9.71
C ALA A 131 6.20 21.76 -10.24
N GLN A 132 6.43 20.49 -10.57
CA GLN A 132 5.36 19.57 -10.99
C GLN A 132 4.38 19.30 -9.85
N ALA A 133 4.87 19.10 -8.63
CA ALA A 133 4.03 18.88 -7.45
C ALA A 133 3.17 20.13 -7.13
N ASP A 134 3.73 21.32 -7.21
CA ASP A 134 3.02 22.60 -7.03
C ASP A 134 1.89 22.75 -8.06
N ALA A 135 2.19 22.51 -9.34
CA ALA A 135 1.19 22.55 -10.41
C ALA A 135 0.10 21.50 -10.25
N ALA A 136 0.43 20.29 -9.79
CA ALA A 136 -0.53 19.22 -9.54
C ALA A 136 -1.46 19.58 -8.38
N ALA A 137 -0.93 20.08 -7.27
CA ALA A 137 -1.73 20.54 -6.13
C ALA A 137 -2.67 21.69 -6.53
N ALA A 138 -2.15 22.68 -7.26
CA ALA A 138 -2.95 23.82 -7.74
C ALA A 138 -4.12 23.38 -8.64
N ARG A 139 -3.90 22.45 -9.57
CA ARG A 139 -4.98 21.89 -10.42
C ARG A 139 -6.05 21.21 -9.57
N ARG A 140 -5.65 20.30 -8.66
CA ARG A 140 -6.60 19.56 -7.81
C ARG A 140 -7.44 20.49 -6.93
N LEU A 141 -6.82 21.51 -6.33
CA LEU A 141 -7.53 22.49 -5.52
C LEU A 141 -8.49 23.37 -6.37
N SER A 142 -8.12 23.69 -7.62
CA SER A 142 -8.99 24.44 -8.53
C SER A 142 -10.21 23.63 -8.97
N GLU A 143 -10.08 22.32 -9.15
CA GLU A 143 -11.17 21.42 -9.53
C GLU A 143 -12.26 21.30 -8.45
N LEU A 144 -11.92 21.52 -7.17
CA LEU A 144 -12.91 21.51 -6.07
C LEU A 144 -13.98 22.60 -6.23
N HIS A 145 -13.65 23.71 -6.86
CA HIS A 145 -14.56 24.84 -7.07
C HIS A 145 -15.50 24.63 -8.27
N ALA A 146 -15.19 23.71 -9.17
CA ALA A 146 -15.93 23.55 -10.43
C ALA A 146 -17.16 22.62 -10.34
N GLY A 147 -17.45 22.03 -9.19
CA GLY A 147 -18.40 20.91 -9.03
C GLY A 147 -19.88 21.23 -8.84
N GLY A 148 -20.41 22.35 -9.32
CA GLY A 148 -21.79 22.79 -9.10
C GLY A 148 -22.68 22.72 -10.36
N GLY A 149 -23.06 21.53 -10.84
CA GLY A 149 -23.99 21.34 -11.94
C GLY A 149 -25.12 20.35 -11.64
N ALA A 150 -26.26 20.47 -12.36
CA ALA A 150 -27.28 19.44 -12.34
C ALA A 150 -26.73 18.10 -12.82
N THR A 151 -26.97 17.03 -12.09
CA THR A 151 -26.50 15.68 -12.42
C THR A 151 -27.38 15.09 -13.52
N ALA A 152 -26.78 14.82 -14.69
CA ALA A 152 -27.35 13.87 -15.65
C ALA A 152 -27.44 12.47 -15.01
N PRO A 153 -28.33 11.58 -15.51
CA PRO A 153 -28.38 10.20 -15.04
C PRO A 153 -26.98 9.57 -15.08
N VAL A 154 -26.64 8.85 -14.03
CA VAL A 154 -25.35 8.12 -13.96
C VAL A 154 -25.51 6.87 -14.81
N PRO A 155 -24.59 6.57 -15.75
CA PRO A 155 -24.57 5.29 -16.46
C PRO A 155 -24.46 4.12 -15.48
N ASP A 156 -25.11 3.00 -15.81
CA ASP A 156 -25.00 1.79 -15.01
C ASP A 156 -23.53 1.40 -14.86
N PRO A 157 -23.09 1.09 -13.64
CA PRO A 157 -21.73 0.64 -13.43
C PRO A 157 -21.49 -0.74 -14.03
N PRO A 158 -20.25 -1.04 -14.39
CA PRO A 158 -19.88 -2.34 -14.92
C PRO A 158 -20.29 -3.48 -13.99
N PRO A 159 -20.56 -4.69 -14.53
CA PRO A 159 -20.85 -5.87 -13.72
C PRO A 159 -19.64 -6.21 -12.84
N CYS A 160 -19.86 -6.99 -11.77
CA CYS A 160 -18.78 -7.41 -10.86
C CYS A 160 -17.69 -8.28 -11.54
N THR A 161 -18.00 -8.84 -12.73
CA THR A 161 -17.06 -9.60 -13.56
C THR A 161 -16.20 -8.72 -14.46
N ALA A 162 -16.48 -7.42 -14.57
CA ALA A 162 -15.68 -6.51 -15.39
C ALA A 162 -14.24 -6.42 -14.89
N THR A 163 -13.30 -6.32 -15.81
CA THR A 163 -11.89 -6.11 -15.50
C THR A 163 -11.64 -4.73 -14.88
N PRO A 164 -10.58 -4.53 -14.11
CA PRO A 164 -10.23 -3.20 -13.61
C PRO A 164 -10.03 -2.15 -14.70
N ALA A 165 -9.55 -2.55 -15.88
CA ALA A 165 -9.43 -1.66 -17.04
C ALA A 165 -10.80 -1.19 -17.56
N GLU A 166 -11.80 -2.07 -17.63
CA GLU A 166 -13.19 -1.71 -18.01
C GLU A 166 -13.84 -0.81 -16.94
N VAL A 167 -13.57 -1.06 -15.66
CA VAL A 167 -14.00 -0.18 -14.56
C VAL A 167 -13.36 1.20 -14.71
N ARG A 168 -12.07 1.27 -15.05
CA ARG A 168 -11.37 2.54 -15.28
C ARG A 168 -11.98 3.30 -16.45
N GLN A 169 -12.24 2.64 -17.58
CA GLN A 169 -12.89 3.25 -18.74
C GLN A 169 -14.27 3.82 -18.38
N TRP A 170 -15.10 3.03 -17.70
CA TRP A 170 -16.40 3.51 -17.22
C TRP A 170 -16.25 4.76 -16.34
N TRP A 171 -15.34 4.73 -15.36
CA TRP A 171 -15.08 5.86 -14.48
C TRP A 171 -14.69 7.13 -15.25
N GLU A 172 -13.92 6.99 -16.32
CA GLU A 172 -13.49 8.11 -17.17
C GLU A 172 -14.64 8.72 -17.98
N THR A 173 -15.67 7.96 -18.30
CA THR A 173 -16.87 8.50 -18.99
C THR A 173 -17.73 9.40 -18.09
N LEU A 174 -17.57 9.30 -16.76
CA LEU A 174 -18.38 10.03 -15.81
C LEU A 174 -17.94 11.50 -15.72
N SER A 175 -18.92 12.42 -15.76
CA SER A 175 -18.68 13.82 -15.45
C SER A 175 -18.29 14.02 -13.98
N PRO A 176 -17.62 15.12 -13.63
CA PRO A 176 -17.30 15.44 -12.22
C PRO A 176 -18.52 15.41 -11.30
N ALA A 177 -19.67 15.87 -11.77
CA ALA A 177 -20.92 15.88 -11.02
C ALA A 177 -21.44 14.46 -10.75
N GLN A 178 -21.35 13.56 -11.73
CA GLN A 178 -21.73 12.15 -11.59
C GLN A 178 -20.80 11.42 -10.62
N ARG A 179 -19.47 11.63 -10.73
CA ARG A 179 -18.49 11.08 -9.77
C ARG A 179 -18.77 11.51 -8.34
N ARG A 180 -19.03 12.81 -8.11
CA ARG A 180 -19.41 13.33 -6.77
C ARG A 180 -20.73 12.74 -6.28
N TRP A 181 -21.69 12.56 -7.16
CA TRP A 181 -22.97 11.95 -6.80
C TRP A 181 -22.77 10.49 -6.35
N LEU A 182 -22.07 9.67 -7.13
CA LEU A 182 -21.75 8.27 -6.78
C LEU A 182 -21.01 8.19 -5.44
N LEU A 183 -19.97 9.00 -5.27
CA LEU A 183 -19.16 9.01 -4.06
C LEU A 183 -19.97 9.37 -2.81
N SER A 184 -20.93 10.29 -2.94
CA SER A 184 -21.77 10.70 -1.80
C SER A 184 -22.98 9.79 -1.55
N SER A 185 -23.43 9.02 -2.57
CA SER A 185 -24.66 8.23 -2.50
C SER A 185 -24.41 6.73 -2.41
N GLU A 186 -23.32 6.23 -3.01
CA GLU A 186 -23.00 4.80 -3.09
C GLU A 186 -21.52 4.50 -2.71
N PRO A 187 -21.02 5.06 -1.59
CA PRO A 187 -19.60 4.91 -1.24
C PRO A 187 -19.19 3.44 -1.05
N GLY A 188 -20.03 2.64 -0.40
CA GLY A 188 -19.75 1.21 -0.17
C GLY A 188 -19.62 0.38 -1.46
N ARG A 189 -20.14 0.88 -2.58
CA ARG A 189 -19.99 0.25 -3.89
C ARG A 189 -18.69 0.67 -4.58
N LEU A 190 -18.30 1.94 -4.48
CA LEU A 190 -17.10 2.47 -5.12
C LEU A 190 -15.82 2.04 -4.41
N GLY A 191 -15.81 2.02 -3.08
CA GLY A 191 -14.62 1.75 -2.28
C GLY A 191 -13.87 0.47 -2.67
N PRO A 192 -14.54 -0.69 -2.82
CA PRO A 192 -13.88 -1.95 -3.17
C PRO A 192 -13.64 -2.14 -4.68
N MET A 193 -14.05 -1.20 -5.56
CA MET A 193 -13.93 -1.37 -7.01
C MET A 193 -12.49 -1.12 -7.50
N ASP A 194 -11.76 -2.18 -7.83
CA ASP A 194 -10.48 -2.08 -8.52
C ASP A 194 -10.69 -1.45 -9.91
N GLY A 195 -9.83 -0.46 -10.24
CA GLY A 195 -9.98 0.38 -11.45
C GLY A 195 -10.61 1.76 -11.16
N VAL A 196 -11.19 1.99 -9.98
CA VAL A 196 -11.49 3.34 -9.47
C VAL A 196 -10.22 3.94 -8.87
N PRO A 197 -9.90 5.23 -9.12
CA PRO A 197 -8.71 5.88 -8.58
C PRO A 197 -8.55 5.76 -7.06
N ALA A 198 -7.32 5.64 -6.59
CA ALA A 198 -7.00 5.42 -5.17
C ALA A 198 -7.51 6.54 -4.26
N ASP A 199 -7.45 7.79 -4.69
CA ASP A 199 -7.97 8.95 -3.96
C ASP A 199 -9.49 8.90 -3.78
N ILE A 200 -10.20 8.39 -4.75
CA ILE A 200 -11.66 8.21 -4.71
C ILE A 200 -12.02 7.00 -3.82
N ARG A 201 -11.30 5.89 -3.98
CA ARG A 201 -11.48 4.70 -3.11
C ARG A 201 -11.24 5.06 -1.64
N ASP A 202 -10.20 5.82 -1.34
CA ASP A 202 -9.92 6.31 0.02
C ASP A 202 -11.12 7.08 0.60
N MET A 203 -11.65 8.04 -0.14
CA MET A 203 -12.81 8.82 0.31
C MET A 203 -14.06 7.94 0.51
N ALA A 204 -14.33 7.04 -0.43
CA ALA A 204 -15.47 6.12 -0.36
C ALA A 204 -15.36 5.17 0.83
N ASN A 205 -14.19 4.55 1.02
CA ASN A 205 -13.97 3.63 2.14
C ASN A 205 -13.96 4.33 3.49
N ARG A 206 -13.51 5.58 3.58
CA ARG A 206 -13.63 6.39 4.81
C ARG A 206 -15.10 6.69 5.16
N LEU A 207 -15.96 6.94 4.16
CA LEU A 207 -17.39 7.08 4.40
C LEU A 207 -18.01 5.76 4.90
N THR A 208 -17.62 4.64 4.29
CA THR A 208 -18.05 3.29 4.72
C THR A 208 -17.55 2.96 6.13
N LEU A 209 -16.28 3.26 6.44
CA LEU A 209 -15.68 3.03 7.76
C LEU A 209 -16.42 3.72 8.90
N ASP A 210 -16.99 4.90 8.64
CA ASP A 210 -17.79 5.62 9.65
C ASP A 210 -19.12 4.96 9.98
N GLU A 211 -19.64 4.15 9.06
CA GLU A 211 -20.91 3.43 9.24
C GLU A 211 -20.71 2.07 9.94
N LEU A 212 -19.45 1.63 10.07
CA LEU A 212 -19.12 0.33 10.71
C LEU A 212 -19.33 0.41 12.23
N PRO A 213 -19.85 -0.69 12.82
CA PRO A 213 -20.04 -0.75 14.26
C PRO A 213 -18.71 -0.67 15.01
N ALA A 214 -18.63 0.13 16.05
CA ALA A 214 -17.41 0.36 16.84
C ALA A 214 -16.83 -0.90 17.51
N ARG A 215 -17.55 -2.02 17.47
CA ARG A 215 -17.18 -3.28 18.14
C ARG A 215 -16.19 -4.15 17.35
N LEU A 216 -15.91 -3.84 16.10
CA LEU A 216 -14.97 -4.64 15.31
C LEU A 216 -13.53 -4.36 15.81
N PRO A 217 -12.78 -5.38 16.25
CA PRO A 217 -11.40 -5.21 16.72
C PRO A 217 -10.53 -4.55 15.66
N GLY A 218 -9.57 -3.70 16.09
CA GLY A 218 -8.63 -3.03 15.18
C GLY A 218 -9.14 -1.77 14.47
N LEU A 219 -10.46 -1.52 14.45
CA LEU A 219 -11.01 -0.33 13.78
C LEU A 219 -10.46 0.99 14.35
N ASP A 220 -10.25 1.07 15.65
CA ASP A 220 -9.77 2.30 16.26
C ASP A 220 -8.31 2.56 15.86
N ALA A 221 -7.46 1.54 15.85
CA ALA A 221 -6.08 1.65 15.36
C ALA A 221 -6.02 2.06 13.87
N LEU A 222 -6.93 1.53 13.05
CA LEU A 222 -7.07 1.95 11.66
C LEU A 222 -7.53 3.41 11.54
N ARG A 223 -8.53 3.82 12.32
CA ARG A 223 -9.00 5.22 12.36
C ARG A 223 -7.90 6.18 12.79
N ASP A 224 -7.15 5.82 13.84
CA ASP A 224 -6.03 6.61 14.34
C ASP A 224 -4.96 6.78 13.26
N ARG A 225 -4.57 5.69 12.58
CA ARG A 225 -3.60 5.77 11.49
C ARG A 225 -4.09 6.59 10.30
N LEU A 226 -5.36 6.49 9.96
CA LEU A 226 -5.97 7.30 8.89
C LEU A 226 -6.09 8.79 9.27
N ALA A 227 -6.13 9.11 10.55
CA ALA A 227 -6.14 10.47 11.08
C ALA A 227 -4.75 11.05 11.31
N ASP A 228 -3.71 10.19 11.40
CA ASP A 228 -2.34 10.59 11.69
C ASP A 228 -1.81 11.62 10.68
N GLY A 229 -1.20 12.69 11.21
CA GLY A 229 -0.60 13.77 10.45
C GLY A 229 0.93 13.69 10.31
N ASP A 230 1.59 12.87 11.13
CA ASP A 230 3.05 12.90 11.26
C ASP A 230 3.80 12.08 10.20
N GLY A 231 3.16 11.07 9.63
CA GLY A 231 3.76 10.17 8.65
C GLY A 231 3.38 10.46 7.19
N THR A 232 3.69 9.50 6.34
CA THR A 232 3.17 9.46 4.97
C THR A 232 1.64 9.25 5.03
N ARG A 233 0.90 10.03 4.26
CA ARG A 233 -0.56 9.94 4.23
C ARG A 233 -1.02 8.53 3.87
N ALA A 234 -1.96 8.00 4.66
CA ALA A 234 -2.60 6.71 4.42
C ALA A 234 -3.87 6.85 3.56
N TYR A 235 -4.00 5.96 2.58
CA TYR A 235 -5.16 5.82 1.69
C TYR A 235 -5.86 4.49 1.98
N LEU A 236 -7.11 4.53 2.37
CA LEU A 236 -7.93 3.34 2.63
C LEU A 236 -8.51 2.83 1.30
N LEU A 237 -7.88 1.84 0.69
CA LEU A 237 -8.26 1.31 -0.62
C LEU A 237 -9.35 0.24 -0.53
N GLN A 238 -9.51 -0.40 0.62
CA GLN A 238 -10.57 -1.37 0.89
C GLN A 238 -10.83 -1.46 2.40
N ILE A 239 -12.07 -1.67 2.76
CA ILE A 239 -12.51 -2.07 4.10
C ILE A 239 -13.66 -3.06 3.95
N ASP A 240 -13.53 -4.21 4.59
CA ASP A 240 -14.57 -5.24 4.64
C ASP A 240 -14.69 -5.73 6.09
N PRO A 241 -15.84 -5.52 6.73
CA PRO A 241 -16.06 -5.93 8.11
C PRO A 241 -16.41 -7.41 8.28
N ALA A 242 -16.51 -8.17 7.18
CA ALA A 242 -16.86 -9.59 7.24
C ALA A 242 -15.75 -10.41 7.89
N GLY A 243 -16.13 -11.48 8.62
CA GLY A 243 -15.16 -12.30 9.35
C GLY A 243 -14.45 -11.51 10.44
N GLU A 244 -13.13 -11.59 10.49
CA GLU A 244 -12.26 -10.87 11.42
C GLU A 244 -11.90 -9.45 10.92
N GLY A 245 -12.44 -9.07 9.77
CA GLY A 245 -12.22 -7.79 9.12
C GLY A 245 -10.96 -7.77 8.26
N ARG A 246 -11.12 -7.17 7.08
CA ARG A 246 -10.05 -7.02 6.08
C ARG A 246 -9.90 -5.55 5.71
N ALA A 247 -8.67 -5.12 5.51
CA ALA A 247 -8.39 -3.77 5.04
C ALA A 247 -7.17 -3.72 4.12
N VAL A 248 -7.23 -2.85 3.13
CA VAL A 248 -6.08 -2.55 2.27
C VAL A 248 -5.77 -1.06 2.40
N VAL A 249 -4.55 -0.76 2.84
CA VAL A 249 -4.10 0.63 3.03
C VAL A 249 -2.80 0.86 2.30
N ALA A 250 -2.76 1.92 1.51
CA ALA A 250 -1.54 2.42 0.89
C ALA A 250 -0.97 3.60 1.70
N LEU A 251 0.33 3.61 1.88
CA LEU A 251 1.11 4.73 2.40
C LEU A 251 1.69 5.50 1.21
N GLY A 252 1.17 6.69 0.96
CA GLY A 252 1.38 7.42 -0.29
C GLY A 252 0.39 7.01 -1.38
N ASP A 253 0.20 7.88 -2.37
CA ASP A 253 -0.74 7.66 -3.48
C ASP A 253 -0.15 6.64 -4.49
N PRO A 254 -0.70 5.41 -4.61
CA PRO A 254 -0.17 4.41 -5.51
C PRO A 254 -0.41 4.75 -7.00
N ASP A 255 -1.41 5.58 -7.31
CA ASP A 255 -1.70 5.98 -8.69
C ASP A 255 -0.65 6.96 -9.24
N ARG A 256 0.18 7.55 -8.37
CA ARG A 256 1.18 8.59 -8.74
C ARG A 256 2.60 8.23 -8.36
N ALA A 257 2.79 7.19 -7.55
CA ALA A 257 4.10 6.76 -7.12
C ALA A 257 4.84 6.05 -8.26
N ALA A 258 6.11 6.39 -8.47
CA ALA A 258 6.95 5.71 -9.45
C ALA A 258 7.25 4.26 -9.05
N ASN A 259 7.17 3.96 -7.75
CA ASN A 259 7.36 2.62 -7.21
C ASN A 259 6.18 2.25 -6.31
N VAL A 260 5.62 1.06 -6.50
CA VAL A 260 4.50 0.55 -5.69
C VAL A 260 4.87 -0.82 -5.13
N LEU A 261 5.04 -0.89 -3.81
CA LEU A 261 5.23 -2.15 -3.09
C LEU A 261 3.89 -2.62 -2.54
N THR A 262 3.50 -3.85 -2.82
CA THR A 262 2.34 -4.50 -2.17
C THR A 262 2.84 -5.61 -1.26
N GLN A 263 2.67 -5.43 0.05
CA GLN A 263 2.99 -6.43 1.07
C GLN A 263 1.74 -7.26 1.40
N VAL A 264 1.86 -8.58 1.26
CA VAL A 264 0.83 -9.57 1.63
C VAL A 264 1.25 -10.25 2.92
N PRO A 265 0.54 -10.02 4.04
CA PRO A 265 0.88 -10.60 5.34
C PRO A 265 0.56 -12.09 5.40
N GLY A 266 1.09 -12.76 6.43
CA GLY A 266 0.91 -14.19 6.67
C GLY A 266 -0.19 -14.53 7.66
N MET A 267 0.00 -15.67 8.35
CA MET A 267 -0.89 -16.21 9.36
C MET A 267 -1.15 -15.21 10.51
N THR A 268 -2.33 -15.27 11.10
CA THR A 268 -2.80 -14.37 12.18
C THR A 268 -2.94 -12.91 11.81
N ALA A 269 -2.88 -12.58 10.52
CA ALA A 269 -3.10 -11.22 10.06
C ALA A 269 -4.61 -10.96 9.92
N ASP A 270 -5.12 -10.11 10.79
CA ASP A 270 -6.50 -9.66 10.87
C ASP A 270 -6.54 -8.13 11.06
N LEU A 271 -7.73 -7.57 11.19
CA LEU A 271 -7.87 -6.15 11.46
C LEU A 271 -7.34 -5.74 12.85
N ALA A 272 -7.30 -6.65 13.83
CA ALA A 272 -6.78 -6.38 15.18
C ALA A 272 -5.25 -6.29 15.18
N SER A 273 -4.56 -7.11 14.40
CA SER A 273 -3.10 -7.13 14.24
C SER A 273 -2.58 -6.12 13.20
N TYR A 274 -3.49 -5.48 12.48
CA TYR A 274 -3.25 -4.62 11.32
C TYR A 274 -2.14 -3.57 11.50
N GLY A 275 -2.08 -2.93 12.68
CA GLY A 275 -1.10 -1.87 12.95
C GLY A 275 0.35 -2.35 12.82
N GLY A 276 0.63 -3.58 13.26
CA GLY A 276 1.96 -4.18 13.16
C GLY A 276 2.38 -4.47 11.71
N GLU A 277 1.44 -4.97 10.91
CA GLU A 277 1.68 -5.24 9.47
C GLU A 277 1.92 -3.94 8.70
N LEU A 278 1.13 -2.90 8.97
CA LEU A 278 1.29 -1.61 8.32
C LEU A 278 2.64 -0.95 8.63
N VAL A 279 3.12 -1.05 9.87
CA VAL A 279 4.46 -0.56 10.27
C VAL A 279 5.57 -1.24 9.46
N ARG A 280 5.43 -2.53 9.11
CA ARG A 280 6.42 -3.22 8.27
C ARG A 280 6.47 -2.65 6.86
N ALA A 281 5.32 -2.43 6.23
CA ALA A 281 5.23 -1.78 4.93
C ALA A 281 5.81 -0.35 4.97
N GLU A 282 5.52 0.40 6.05
CA GLU A 282 6.05 1.75 6.26
C GLU A 282 7.58 1.79 6.36
N ARG A 283 8.20 0.82 7.04
CA ARG A 283 9.66 0.71 7.14
C ARG A 283 10.32 0.50 5.78
N ILE A 284 9.73 -0.36 4.94
CA ILE A 284 10.24 -0.58 3.58
C ILE A 284 10.10 0.71 2.75
N ALA A 285 8.95 1.39 2.81
CA ALA A 285 8.72 2.64 2.09
C ALA A 285 9.66 3.76 2.54
N ALA A 286 9.89 3.88 3.86
CA ALA A 286 10.82 4.86 4.41
C ALA A 286 12.25 4.60 3.90
N ARG A 287 12.70 3.34 3.96
CA ARG A 287 14.02 2.98 3.47
C ARG A 287 14.15 3.13 1.96
N ALA A 288 13.12 2.77 1.19
CA ALA A 288 13.04 3.00 -0.25
C ALA A 288 13.16 4.49 -0.62
N THR A 289 12.51 5.37 0.17
CA THR A 289 12.63 6.83 -0.01
C THR A 289 14.03 7.34 0.29
N GLU A 290 14.74 6.76 1.27
CA GLU A 290 16.14 7.10 1.53
C GLU A 290 17.06 6.67 0.38
N LEU A 291 16.82 5.51 -0.21
CA LEU A 291 17.61 4.96 -1.32
C LEU A 291 17.35 5.69 -2.65
N ALA A 292 16.13 6.14 -2.89
CA ALA A 292 15.70 6.77 -4.13
C ALA A 292 14.79 7.98 -3.86
N PRO A 293 15.30 9.06 -3.25
CA PRO A 293 14.50 10.23 -2.91
C PRO A 293 13.93 10.97 -4.14
N GLU A 294 14.53 10.77 -5.31
CA GLU A 294 14.07 11.33 -6.59
C GLU A 294 12.76 10.71 -7.07
N THR A 295 12.40 9.50 -6.61
CA THR A 295 11.17 8.81 -6.96
C THR A 295 10.25 8.67 -5.75
N ALA A 296 8.93 8.79 -5.98
CA ALA A 296 7.96 8.50 -4.94
C ALA A 296 7.73 6.99 -4.84
N THR A 297 7.71 6.46 -3.62
CA THR A 297 7.35 5.08 -3.33
C THR A 297 6.04 5.05 -2.53
N SER A 298 5.07 4.25 -2.97
CA SER A 298 3.89 3.89 -2.21
C SER A 298 4.03 2.46 -1.69
N ALA A 299 3.76 2.24 -0.41
CA ALA A 299 3.71 0.90 0.15
C ALA A 299 2.28 0.54 0.54
N VAL A 300 1.77 -0.53 -0.03
CA VAL A 300 0.43 -1.05 0.22
C VAL A 300 0.53 -2.25 1.15
N MET A 301 -0.11 -2.18 2.31
CA MET A 301 -0.40 -3.35 3.12
C MET A 301 -1.71 -3.94 2.64
N TRP A 302 -1.64 -5.13 2.04
CA TRP A 302 -2.78 -5.78 1.41
C TRP A 302 -3.29 -6.96 2.25
N LEU A 303 -4.27 -6.70 3.08
CA LEU A 303 -5.05 -7.71 3.80
C LEU A 303 -6.42 -7.87 3.11
N GLY A 304 -6.40 -8.41 1.89
CA GLY A 304 -7.60 -8.62 1.07
C GLY A 304 -8.11 -10.07 1.09
N TYR A 305 -7.65 -10.88 2.05
CA TYR A 305 -8.06 -12.28 2.24
C TYR A 305 -8.17 -12.60 3.73
N ASP A 306 -8.87 -13.67 4.07
CA ASP A 306 -8.90 -14.19 5.42
C ASP A 306 -7.63 -15.02 5.65
N ALA A 307 -6.69 -14.48 6.43
CA ALA A 307 -5.47 -15.19 6.75
C ALA A 307 -5.78 -16.34 7.77
N PRO A 308 -5.05 -17.46 7.72
CA PRO A 308 -5.30 -18.55 8.67
C PRO A 308 -4.83 -18.16 10.07
N ASP A 309 -5.64 -18.51 11.11
CA ASP A 309 -5.31 -18.26 12.51
C ASP A 309 -4.51 -19.40 13.14
N PHE A 310 -4.73 -20.61 12.64
CA PHE A 310 -4.17 -21.82 13.21
C PHE A 310 -3.33 -22.58 12.19
N VAL A 311 -2.34 -23.31 12.70
CA VAL A 311 -1.42 -24.12 11.87
C VAL A 311 -2.20 -25.12 10.99
N HIS A 312 -3.30 -25.68 11.46
CA HIS A 312 -4.11 -26.63 10.66
C HIS A 312 -4.88 -25.97 9.52
N GLU A 313 -5.26 -24.70 9.65
CA GLU A 313 -5.84 -23.91 8.57
C GLU A 313 -4.75 -23.46 7.59
N ALA A 314 -3.59 -23.06 8.13
CA ALA A 314 -2.41 -22.73 7.35
C ALA A 314 -1.87 -23.94 6.56
N ALA A 315 -2.23 -25.16 6.92
CA ALA A 315 -1.92 -26.37 6.16
C ALA A 315 -2.73 -26.51 4.86
N GLY A 316 -3.78 -25.69 4.67
CA GLY A 316 -4.65 -25.69 3.47
C GLY A 316 -4.27 -24.62 2.45
N ARG A 317 -4.55 -24.91 1.16
CA ARG A 317 -4.37 -23.96 0.05
C ARG A 317 -5.61 -23.11 -0.26
N ALA A 318 -6.75 -23.41 0.34
CA ALA A 318 -8.04 -22.82 -0.03
C ALA A 318 -8.06 -21.30 0.18
N LEU A 319 -7.60 -20.82 1.34
CA LEU A 319 -7.52 -19.40 1.66
C LEU A 319 -6.56 -18.66 0.73
N ALA A 320 -5.40 -19.27 0.43
CA ALA A 320 -4.45 -18.72 -0.52
C ALA A 320 -5.02 -18.63 -1.95
N THR A 321 -5.83 -19.59 -2.38
CA THR A 321 -6.46 -19.57 -3.71
C THR A 321 -7.48 -18.42 -3.83
N VAL A 322 -8.29 -18.21 -2.80
CA VAL A 322 -9.22 -17.07 -2.74
C VAL A 322 -8.45 -15.75 -2.72
N GLY A 323 -7.44 -15.65 -1.86
CA GLY A 323 -6.57 -14.48 -1.76
C GLY A 323 -5.86 -14.17 -3.08
N ALA A 324 -5.38 -15.19 -3.79
CA ALA A 324 -4.68 -15.04 -5.08
C ALA A 324 -5.55 -14.36 -6.15
N THR A 325 -6.85 -14.71 -6.21
CA THR A 325 -7.79 -14.06 -7.14
C THR A 325 -8.00 -12.59 -6.81
N GLY A 326 -8.15 -12.26 -5.53
CA GLY A 326 -8.29 -10.88 -5.05
C GLY A 326 -7.02 -10.06 -5.31
N LEU A 327 -5.84 -10.63 -5.03
CA LEU A 327 -4.55 -9.99 -5.23
C LEU A 327 -4.27 -9.69 -6.72
N HIS A 328 -4.55 -10.66 -7.60
CA HIS A 328 -4.44 -10.47 -9.05
C HIS A 328 -5.28 -9.27 -9.51
N ARG A 329 -6.57 -9.25 -9.16
CA ARG A 329 -7.47 -8.17 -9.54
C ARG A 329 -7.03 -6.81 -8.97
N PHE A 330 -6.56 -6.80 -7.73
CA PHE A 330 -6.03 -5.60 -7.09
C PHE A 330 -4.80 -5.05 -7.82
N GLN A 331 -3.84 -5.91 -8.20
CA GLN A 331 -2.65 -5.51 -8.95
C GLN A 331 -2.99 -4.97 -10.34
N GLU A 332 -3.93 -5.60 -11.05
CA GLU A 332 -4.47 -5.06 -12.31
C GLU A 332 -5.13 -3.69 -12.09
N GLY A 333 -5.83 -3.50 -10.96
CA GLY A 333 -6.45 -2.24 -10.59
C GLY A 333 -5.43 -1.11 -10.41
N LEU A 334 -4.33 -1.38 -9.72
CA LEU A 334 -3.22 -0.43 -9.55
C LEU A 334 -2.59 -0.04 -10.90
N ARG A 335 -2.40 -1.00 -11.80
CA ARG A 335 -1.90 -0.71 -13.16
C ARG A 335 -2.90 0.13 -13.97
N ALA A 336 -4.20 -0.17 -13.87
CA ALA A 336 -5.24 0.52 -14.64
C ALA A 336 -5.45 1.97 -14.18
N THR A 337 -5.22 2.29 -12.91
CA THR A 337 -5.42 3.64 -12.35
C THR A 337 -4.18 4.51 -12.35
N HIS A 338 -3.01 3.92 -12.59
CA HIS A 338 -1.74 4.63 -12.54
C HIS A 338 -1.67 5.79 -13.53
N LEU A 339 -1.11 6.91 -13.08
CA LEU A 339 -1.00 8.17 -13.82
C LEU A 339 0.46 8.48 -14.16
N GLY A 340 0.75 8.63 -15.44
CA GLY A 340 2.08 8.97 -15.92
C GLY A 340 2.86 7.77 -16.49
N PRO A 341 4.20 7.79 -16.45
CA PRO A 341 5.02 6.65 -16.88
C PRO A 341 4.72 5.41 -16.03
N PRO A 342 4.83 4.19 -16.59
CA PRO A 342 4.57 2.97 -15.84
C PRO A 342 5.38 2.90 -14.53
N ALA A 343 4.70 2.64 -13.42
CA ALA A 343 5.35 2.44 -12.14
C ALA A 343 6.04 1.06 -12.07
N HIS A 344 7.12 1.00 -11.29
CA HIS A 344 7.71 -0.27 -10.89
C HIS A 344 6.90 -0.90 -9.76
N HIS A 345 6.36 -2.09 -9.98
CA HIS A 345 5.54 -2.81 -9.01
C HIS A 345 6.29 -3.99 -8.42
N THR A 346 6.34 -4.06 -7.11
CA THR A 346 6.88 -5.20 -6.36
C THR A 346 5.79 -5.80 -5.49
N VAL A 347 5.64 -7.13 -5.50
CA VAL A 347 4.73 -7.85 -4.60
C VAL A 347 5.55 -8.70 -3.64
N LEU A 348 5.40 -8.42 -2.34
CA LEU A 348 6.09 -9.09 -1.25
C LEU A 348 5.13 -10.02 -0.50
N GLY A 349 5.43 -11.31 -0.47
CA GLY A 349 4.76 -12.28 0.39
C GLY A 349 5.59 -12.55 1.66
N HIS A 350 4.97 -12.39 2.83
CA HIS A 350 5.55 -12.78 4.10
C HIS A 350 4.84 -14.01 4.66
N SER A 351 5.59 -14.99 5.12
CA SER A 351 5.01 -16.20 5.75
C SER A 351 3.98 -16.87 4.82
N TYR A 352 2.78 -17.21 5.30
CA TYR A 352 1.69 -17.75 4.48
C TYR A 352 1.30 -16.84 3.29
N GLY A 353 1.50 -15.52 3.41
CA GLY A 353 1.32 -14.59 2.30
C GLY A 353 2.17 -14.91 1.07
N SER A 354 3.31 -15.63 1.25
CA SER A 354 4.13 -16.13 0.13
C SER A 354 3.36 -17.14 -0.72
N LEU A 355 2.53 -17.99 -0.11
CA LEU A 355 1.67 -18.92 -0.84
C LEU A 355 0.58 -18.20 -1.64
N VAL A 356 0.00 -17.12 -1.07
CA VAL A 356 -0.98 -16.28 -1.77
C VAL A 356 -0.33 -15.64 -3.00
N VAL A 357 0.84 -15.03 -2.82
CA VAL A 357 1.59 -14.36 -3.91
C VAL A 357 2.05 -15.38 -4.95
N GLY A 358 2.64 -16.52 -4.55
CA GLY A 358 3.07 -17.57 -5.46
C GLY A 358 1.92 -18.16 -6.27
N THR A 359 0.78 -18.43 -5.61
CA THR A 359 -0.43 -18.91 -6.29
C THR A 359 -0.95 -17.89 -7.30
N ALA A 360 -0.98 -16.60 -6.95
CA ALA A 360 -1.42 -15.53 -7.85
C ALA A 360 -0.46 -15.34 -9.03
N ALA A 361 0.86 -15.39 -8.79
CA ALA A 361 1.88 -15.23 -9.82
C ALA A 361 1.87 -16.38 -10.83
N ALA A 362 1.62 -17.61 -10.35
CA ALA A 362 1.50 -18.77 -11.23
C ALA A 362 0.20 -18.77 -12.01
N ARG A 363 -0.93 -18.46 -11.37
CA ARG A 363 -2.28 -18.41 -11.98
C ARG A 363 -3.22 -17.53 -11.14
N PRO A 364 -3.84 -16.51 -11.72
CA PRO A 364 -3.90 -16.14 -13.15
C PRO A 364 -2.71 -15.32 -13.68
N GLY A 365 -1.71 -15.04 -12.83
CA GLY A 365 -0.58 -14.15 -13.09
C GLY A 365 -0.69 -12.86 -12.27
N LEU A 366 0.42 -12.14 -12.09
CA LEU A 366 0.47 -10.86 -11.40
C LEU A 366 0.98 -9.75 -12.31
N ALA A 367 0.29 -8.62 -12.30
CA ALA A 367 0.73 -7.41 -12.98
C ALA A 367 1.84 -6.72 -12.14
N THR A 368 3.00 -7.38 -12.02
CA THR A 368 4.14 -6.94 -11.22
C THR A 368 5.46 -7.05 -11.99
N ASP A 369 6.47 -6.29 -11.58
CA ASP A 369 7.81 -6.34 -12.15
C ASP A 369 8.70 -7.29 -11.31
N ASP A 370 8.58 -7.24 -9.98
CA ASP A 370 9.31 -8.11 -9.06
C ASP A 370 8.38 -8.82 -8.07
N VAL A 371 8.77 -10.02 -7.67
CA VAL A 371 8.17 -10.75 -6.54
C VAL A 371 9.24 -11.05 -5.50
N ALA A 372 8.92 -10.85 -4.22
CA ALA A 372 9.81 -11.19 -3.12
C ALA A 372 9.10 -12.07 -2.08
N PHE A 373 9.83 -13.05 -1.53
CA PHE A 373 9.34 -13.96 -0.50
C PHE A 373 10.25 -13.91 0.72
N VAL A 374 9.69 -13.68 1.91
CA VAL A 374 10.43 -13.70 3.16
C VAL A 374 9.75 -14.60 4.18
N GLY A 375 10.52 -15.46 4.85
CA GLY A 375 10.00 -16.40 5.84
C GLY A 375 8.93 -17.33 5.26
N SER A 376 9.11 -17.83 4.06
CA SER A 376 8.11 -18.56 3.28
C SER A 376 7.98 -20.02 3.71
N PRO A 377 6.74 -20.56 3.85
CA PRO A 377 6.49 -22.00 4.01
C PRO A 377 6.42 -22.75 2.67
N GLY A 378 6.93 -22.16 1.59
CA GLY A 378 6.73 -22.55 0.21
C GLY A 378 5.71 -21.68 -0.51
N VAL A 379 5.83 -21.60 -1.82
CA VAL A 379 5.00 -20.71 -2.67
C VAL A 379 3.99 -21.49 -3.54
N GLY A 380 3.91 -22.79 -3.34
CA GLY A 380 2.98 -23.67 -4.08
C GLY A 380 3.53 -24.16 -5.42
N MET A 381 4.74 -23.73 -5.83
CA MET A 381 5.42 -24.06 -7.08
C MET A 381 6.76 -24.74 -6.80
N ALA A 382 7.28 -25.49 -7.78
CA ALA A 382 8.57 -26.17 -7.67
C ALA A 382 9.74 -25.29 -8.13
N SER A 383 9.48 -24.25 -8.92
CA SER A 383 10.52 -23.37 -9.44
C SER A 383 10.02 -21.93 -9.70
N ALA A 384 10.95 -20.99 -9.71
CA ALA A 384 10.67 -19.59 -10.04
C ALA A 384 10.11 -19.41 -11.46
N ALA A 385 10.44 -20.30 -12.39
CA ALA A 385 9.96 -20.25 -13.77
C ALA A 385 8.42 -20.43 -13.89
N GLU A 386 7.79 -21.05 -12.90
CA GLU A 386 6.35 -21.26 -12.87
C GLU A 386 5.55 -20.01 -12.42
N LEU A 387 6.24 -18.98 -11.91
CA LEU A 387 5.61 -17.79 -11.37
C LEU A 387 5.26 -16.71 -12.42
N HIS A 388 5.57 -16.96 -13.71
CA HIS A 388 5.30 -16.01 -14.80
C HIS A 388 5.79 -14.57 -14.54
N VAL A 389 6.87 -14.45 -13.78
CA VAL A 389 7.61 -13.20 -13.52
C VAL A 389 8.89 -13.23 -14.37
N PRO A 390 9.38 -12.08 -14.88
CA PRO A 390 10.60 -12.09 -15.69
C PRO A 390 11.79 -12.79 -15.00
N PRO A 391 12.64 -13.50 -15.73
CA PRO A 391 13.81 -14.16 -15.15
C PRO A 391 14.69 -13.19 -14.36
N GLY A 392 15.09 -13.58 -13.15
CA GLY A 392 15.90 -12.74 -12.27
C GLY A 392 15.11 -11.70 -11.43
N HIS A 393 13.79 -11.67 -11.55
CA HIS A 393 12.87 -10.80 -10.79
C HIS A 393 12.08 -11.54 -9.70
N VAL A 394 12.48 -12.75 -9.38
CA VAL A 394 12.00 -13.51 -8.23
C VAL A 394 13.07 -13.49 -7.15
N TRP A 395 12.69 -13.01 -5.96
CA TRP A 395 13.59 -12.79 -4.84
C TRP A 395 13.15 -13.61 -3.64
N SER A 396 14.09 -14.05 -2.81
CA SER A 396 13.77 -14.76 -1.58
C SER A 396 14.79 -14.51 -0.49
N SER A 397 14.35 -14.57 0.76
CA SER A 397 15.21 -14.63 1.93
C SER A 397 14.56 -15.41 3.06
N THR A 398 15.32 -16.27 3.69
CA THR A 398 14.91 -17.01 4.89
C THR A 398 16.02 -16.98 5.94
N SER A 399 15.74 -16.39 7.09
CA SER A 399 16.68 -16.35 8.23
C SER A 399 16.89 -17.75 8.80
N ARG A 400 18.12 -18.09 9.20
CA ARG A 400 18.44 -19.38 9.80
C ARG A 400 17.70 -19.64 11.11
N SER A 401 17.32 -18.61 11.84
CA SER A 401 16.54 -18.71 13.10
C SER A 401 15.04 -18.59 12.87
N ASP A 402 14.59 -18.52 11.63
CA ASP A 402 13.16 -18.46 11.33
C ASP A 402 12.50 -19.79 11.61
N VAL A 403 11.51 -19.80 12.50
CA VAL A 403 10.79 -21.02 12.90
C VAL A 403 10.10 -21.69 11.72
N ILE A 404 9.82 -20.96 10.64
CA ILE A 404 9.14 -21.49 9.46
C ILE A 404 9.94 -22.59 8.79
N GLN A 405 11.28 -22.55 8.86
CA GLN A 405 12.14 -23.58 8.29
C GLN A 405 11.95 -24.94 8.96
N TRP A 406 11.43 -24.97 10.19
CA TRP A 406 11.28 -26.16 10.99
C TRP A 406 9.82 -26.56 11.12
N ALA A 407 8.94 -25.59 11.27
CA ALA A 407 7.51 -25.81 11.41
C ALA A 407 6.81 -26.13 10.07
N ALA A 408 7.42 -25.73 8.94
CA ALA A 408 6.85 -25.89 7.60
C ALA A 408 7.54 -26.97 6.75
N VAL A 409 8.42 -27.79 7.32
CA VAL A 409 9.06 -28.91 6.61
C VAL A 409 8.03 -29.92 6.17
N SER A 410 8.12 -30.40 4.94
CA SER A 410 7.15 -31.36 4.39
C SER A 410 7.22 -32.71 5.14
N PRO A 411 6.11 -33.46 5.25
CA PRO A 411 6.12 -34.79 5.86
C PRO A 411 7.12 -35.77 5.22
N ARG A 412 7.43 -35.56 3.92
CA ARG A 412 8.41 -36.37 3.19
C ARG A 412 9.83 -36.04 3.63
N SER A 413 10.19 -34.74 3.66
CA SER A 413 11.51 -34.30 4.11
C SER A 413 11.74 -34.65 5.58
N LEU A 414 10.71 -34.53 6.44
CA LEU A 414 10.79 -34.99 7.83
C LEU A 414 11.09 -36.49 7.94
N ALA A 415 10.50 -37.32 7.09
CA ALA A 415 10.79 -38.76 7.07
C ALA A 415 12.22 -39.04 6.59
N GLU A 416 12.70 -38.33 5.60
CA GLU A 416 14.08 -38.43 5.09
C GLU A 416 15.10 -37.99 6.16
N ASP A 417 14.83 -36.89 6.87
CA ASP A 417 15.63 -36.39 7.98
C ASP A 417 15.67 -37.37 9.16
N LEU A 418 14.55 -37.97 9.49
CA LEU A 418 14.49 -38.99 10.54
C LEU A 418 15.36 -40.20 10.19
N ILE A 419 15.31 -40.65 8.95
CA ILE A 419 16.16 -41.74 8.45
C ILE A 419 17.63 -41.33 8.53
N LEU A 420 17.97 -40.11 8.07
CA LEU A 420 19.32 -39.58 8.08
C LEU A 420 19.89 -39.48 9.51
N SER A 421 19.05 -39.00 10.45
CA SER A 421 19.44 -38.86 11.85
C SER A 421 19.76 -40.18 12.55
N GLN A 422 19.16 -41.27 12.07
CA GLN A 422 19.38 -42.63 12.62
C GLN A 422 20.47 -43.41 11.89
N THR A 423 20.78 -43.05 10.64
CA THR A 423 21.69 -43.84 9.79
C THR A 423 23.11 -43.28 9.70
N VAL A 424 23.27 -41.95 9.98
CA VAL A 424 24.55 -41.27 9.84
C VAL A 424 25.02 -40.69 11.17
N PRO A 425 26.22 -40.96 11.66
CA PRO A 425 26.79 -40.31 12.82
C PRO A 425 26.82 -38.79 12.66
N GLY A 426 26.14 -38.06 13.52
CA GLY A 426 25.95 -36.60 13.36
C GLY A 426 24.81 -36.18 12.41
N GLY A 427 24.05 -37.13 11.89
CA GLY A 427 22.96 -36.90 10.95
C GLY A 427 21.87 -36.00 11.50
N ALA A 428 21.62 -36.03 12.81
CA ALA A 428 20.70 -35.08 13.45
C ALA A 428 21.13 -33.60 13.30
N LEU A 429 22.43 -33.32 13.39
CA LEU A 429 22.97 -31.97 13.15
C LEU A 429 22.90 -31.57 11.66
N LEU A 430 23.04 -32.54 10.77
CA LEU A 430 22.94 -32.33 9.33
C LEU A 430 21.48 -32.12 8.90
N ALA A 431 20.54 -32.89 9.46
CA ALA A 431 19.11 -32.75 9.18
C ALA A 431 18.57 -31.36 9.59
N PHE A 432 19.00 -30.83 10.73
CA PHE A 432 18.60 -29.49 11.18
C PHE A 432 19.26 -28.30 10.42
N ALA A 433 20.15 -28.55 9.49
CA ALA A 433 20.92 -27.52 8.81
C ALA A 433 20.63 -27.41 7.29
N ARG A 434 19.69 -28.17 6.77
CA ARG A 434 19.44 -28.23 5.31
C ARG A 434 18.49 -27.14 4.85
N PRO A 435 18.93 -26.16 4.06
CA PRO A 435 18.02 -25.27 3.31
C PRO A 435 17.35 -25.98 2.11
N GLU A 436 17.72 -27.24 1.85
CA GLU A 436 17.33 -28.04 0.68
C GLU A 436 16.01 -28.81 0.89
N ASP A 437 15.42 -28.76 2.08
CA ASP A 437 14.22 -29.50 2.38
C ASP A 437 13.00 -28.89 1.69
N ASP A 438 12.18 -29.74 1.07
CA ASP A 438 10.87 -29.35 0.60
C ASP A 438 10.03 -28.86 1.76
N LEU A 439 9.47 -27.67 1.62
CA LEU A 439 8.54 -27.09 2.57
C LEU A 439 7.13 -27.65 2.35
N TYR A 440 6.23 -27.33 3.28
CA TYR A 440 4.86 -27.81 3.24
C TYR A 440 4.14 -27.50 1.92
N PHE A 441 4.47 -26.37 1.29
CA PHE A 441 3.92 -25.92 0.01
C PHE A 441 4.90 -25.99 -1.16
N GLY A 442 5.83 -26.91 -1.14
CA GLY A 442 6.76 -27.17 -2.24
C GLY A 442 8.18 -26.71 -1.93
N THR A 443 9.00 -26.58 -2.97
CA THR A 443 10.40 -26.20 -2.85
C THR A 443 10.58 -24.89 -2.09
N ASN A 444 11.56 -24.83 -1.20
CA ASN A 444 11.90 -23.58 -0.51
C ASN A 444 12.35 -22.51 -1.52
N PRO A 445 11.69 -21.35 -1.59
CA PRO A 445 12.09 -20.33 -2.55
C PRO A 445 13.49 -19.73 -2.28
N SER A 446 14.07 -19.99 -1.10
CA SER A 446 15.46 -19.64 -0.78
C SER A 446 16.45 -20.75 -1.13
N ASP A 447 16.00 -21.91 -1.63
CA ASP A 447 16.87 -22.92 -2.20
C ASP A 447 17.38 -22.45 -3.59
N PRO A 448 18.69 -22.54 -3.88
CA PRO A 448 19.22 -22.24 -5.20
C PRO A 448 18.55 -23.02 -6.34
N ALA A 449 18.08 -24.26 -6.10
CA ALA A 449 17.37 -25.07 -7.09
C ALA A 449 15.99 -24.48 -7.49
N PHE A 450 15.36 -23.66 -6.64
CA PHE A 450 14.14 -22.96 -6.97
C PHE A 450 14.36 -21.91 -8.07
N GLY A 451 15.54 -21.30 -8.14
CA GLY A 451 15.90 -20.32 -9.15
C GLY A 451 15.55 -18.87 -8.82
N ALA A 452 15.19 -18.56 -7.58
CA ALA A 452 15.07 -17.18 -7.11
C ALA A 452 16.44 -16.58 -6.80
N ARG A 453 16.54 -15.25 -6.84
CA ARG A 453 17.69 -14.51 -6.32
C ARG A 453 17.57 -14.42 -4.80
N VAL A 454 18.52 -15.04 -4.10
CA VAL A 454 18.51 -15.06 -2.63
C VAL A 454 19.30 -13.86 -2.11
N PHE A 455 18.70 -13.11 -1.19
CA PHE A 455 19.36 -12.01 -0.48
C PHE A 455 19.57 -12.32 0.99
N ALA A 456 20.56 -11.69 1.59
CA ALA A 456 20.96 -11.93 2.97
C ALA A 456 19.91 -11.43 3.96
N SER A 457 19.80 -12.15 5.08
CA SER A 457 19.08 -11.72 6.29
C SER A 457 19.92 -12.10 7.52
N GLU A 458 19.74 -11.37 8.62
CA GLU A 458 20.48 -11.64 9.84
C GLU A 458 20.18 -13.07 10.35
N PRO A 459 21.21 -13.86 10.72
CA PRO A 459 21.03 -15.26 11.12
C PRO A 459 20.12 -15.47 12.32
N HIS A 460 19.99 -14.46 13.18
CA HIS A 460 19.18 -14.50 14.42
C HIS A 460 17.96 -13.56 14.38
N ALA A 461 17.52 -13.17 13.19
CA ALA A 461 16.42 -12.24 13.02
C ALA A 461 15.05 -12.82 13.42
N GLY A 462 14.90 -14.15 13.37
CA GLY A 462 13.60 -14.81 13.55
C GLY A 462 12.61 -14.47 12.43
N HIS A 463 11.35 -14.82 12.63
CA HIS A 463 10.29 -14.72 11.60
C HIS A 463 9.90 -13.28 11.21
N LEU A 464 10.19 -12.30 12.04
CA LEU A 464 9.83 -10.88 11.80
C LEU A 464 11.02 -9.97 11.55
N GLY A 465 12.22 -10.49 11.62
CA GLY A 465 13.46 -9.70 11.57
C GLY A 465 13.77 -9.08 10.21
N TYR A 466 13.16 -9.57 9.14
CA TYR A 466 13.33 -9.03 7.78
C TYR A 466 12.99 -7.54 7.66
N PHE A 467 12.13 -7.03 8.56
CA PHE A 467 11.63 -5.66 8.58
C PHE A 467 12.30 -4.79 9.64
N LYS A 468 13.38 -5.27 10.25
CA LYS A 468 14.07 -4.52 11.32
C LYS A 468 14.87 -3.35 10.73
N PRO A 469 14.74 -2.13 11.24
CA PRO A 469 15.54 -1.00 10.80
C PRO A 469 17.04 -1.28 10.89
N GLY A 470 17.78 -0.99 9.82
CA GLY A 470 19.22 -1.24 9.71
C GLY A 470 19.60 -2.69 9.40
N SER A 471 18.65 -3.57 9.06
CA SER A 471 18.93 -4.92 8.63
C SER A 471 19.26 -4.98 7.12
N GLU A 472 20.15 -5.94 6.74
CA GLU A 472 20.45 -6.19 5.33
C GLU A 472 19.20 -6.60 4.54
N ALA A 473 18.30 -7.34 5.16
CA ALA A 473 17.05 -7.75 4.53
C ALA A 473 16.13 -6.55 4.23
N LEU A 474 16.00 -5.58 5.14
CA LEU A 474 15.23 -4.36 4.89
C LEU A 474 15.84 -3.52 3.77
N ASP A 475 17.17 -3.41 3.74
CA ASP A 475 17.90 -2.70 2.68
C ASP A 475 17.65 -3.36 1.30
N ALA A 476 17.71 -4.69 1.24
CA ALA A 476 17.43 -5.45 0.03
C ALA A 476 15.97 -5.29 -0.41
N LEU A 477 15.00 -5.42 0.49
CA LEU A 477 13.58 -5.23 0.17
C LEU A 477 13.30 -3.81 -0.34
N ALA A 478 13.93 -2.81 0.25
CA ALA A 478 13.82 -1.43 -0.21
C ALA A 478 14.45 -1.22 -1.60
N ALA A 479 15.61 -1.85 -1.87
CA ALA A 479 16.26 -1.80 -3.18
C ALA A 479 15.41 -2.48 -4.27
N ILE A 480 14.81 -3.64 -3.97
CA ILE A 480 13.86 -4.33 -4.88
C ILE A 480 12.65 -3.42 -5.15
N ALA A 481 12.07 -2.84 -4.10
CA ALA A 481 10.89 -1.99 -4.22
C ALA A 481 11.09 -0.76 -5.12
N VAL A 482 12.34 -0.28 -5.28
CA VAL A 482 12.68 0.83 -6.18
C VAL A 482 13.32 0.38 -7.50
N GLY A 483 13.23 -0.90 -7.85
CA GLY A 483 13.78 -1.46 -9.08
C GLY A 483 15.31 -1.50 -9.14
N ARG A 484 16.00 -1.40 -7.99
CA ARG A 484 17.46 -1.43 -7.88
C ARG A 484 17.99 -2.78 -7.36
N GLY A 485 17.33 -3.87 -7.72
CA GLY A 485 17.75 -5.20 -7.30
C GLY A 485 19.14 -5.64 -7.78
N ASP A 486 19.72 -4.95 -8.74
CA ASP A 486 21.09 -5.17 -9.27
C ASP A 486 22.18 -4.82 -8.24
N VAL A 487 21.92 -3.92 -7.30
CA VAL A 487 22.88 -3.54 -6.25
C VAL A 487 22.95 -4.53 -5.08
N ILE A 488 22.01 -5.49 -5.02
CA ILE A 488 21.97 -6.50 -3.95
C ILE A 488 23.08 -7.53 -4.18
N PRO A 489 23.97 -7.76 -3.19
CA PRO A 489 24.99 -8.79 -3.29
C PRO A 489 24.38 -10.18 -3.56
N ARG A 490 25.09 -10.97 -4.39
CA ARG A 490 24.71 -12.36 -4.69
C ARG A 490 25.26 -13.31 -3.64
#